data_b79f5c4f21883b3649a27c9e8c585e9d
#
_entry.id   b79f5c4f21883b3649a27c9e8c585e9d
#
_cell.length_a   1.000
_cell.length_b   1.000
_cell.length_c   1.000
_cell.angle_alpha   90.00
_cell.angle_beta   90.00
_cell.angle_gamma   90.00
#
_symmetry.space_group_name_H-M   'P 1'
#
loop_
_entity.id
_entity.type
_entity.pdbx_description
1 polymer ?
#
loop_
_entity_poly.entity_id
_entity_poly.type
_entity_poly.pdbx_seq_one_letter_code
_entity_poly.pdbx_strand_id
1 'polypeptide(L)'
;MLTWATVESARLADGSEFVLARHDDGWVIRVNSRILMSNRMHDSEEALAEHAIARADDPRAVLVGGLGLGYTLRAVLDEVAEDAIVTVAELVPELVAWNHKHLGVLTDHPLDDPRCRVVVGDVFDTIKRSPRAFDVILLDVDNGPQALAQAKNQRLYGDPGVRACHAALRSNGVLAVWSAGPNARYHKKLESFGFDVQVLRVAARVGSRARHVLFLAQRAPTD
;
A
#
# COMPACT_ATOMS: atom_id res chain seq x y z
N MET A 1 19.14 -21.96 -15.72
CA MET A 1 17.82 -21.41 -15.28
C MET A 1 17.89 -21.18 -13.78
N LEU A 2 17.57 -19.99 -13.28
CA LEU A 2 17.46 -19.74 -11.85
C LEU A 2 16.26 -20.54 -11.31
N THR A 3 16.51 -21.50 -10.42
CA THR A 3 15.44 -22.34 -9.86
C THR A 3 14.95 -21.73 -8.56
N TRP A 4 13.75 -21.19 -8.57
CA TRP A 4 13.06 -20.67 -7.38
C TRP A 4 12.50 -21.84 -6.56
N ALA A 5 12.89 -21.95 -5.31
CA ALA A 5 12.32 -22.92 -4.38
C ALA A 5 11.03 -22.37 -3.78
N THR A 6 9.95 -23.14 -3.87
CA THR A 6 8.72 -22.83 -3.13
C THR A 6 8.95 -22.99 -1.64
N VAL A 7 8.67 -21.96 -0.86
CA VAL A 7 8.77 -21.97 0.60
C VAL A 7 7.41 -22.27 1.22
N GLU A 8 6.39 -21.56 0.77
CA GLU A 8 5.00 -21.78 1.20
C GLU A 8 4.03 -21.51 0.04
N SER A 9 2.83 -22.07 0.14
CA SER A 9 1.75 -21.77 -0.80
C SER A 9 0.41 -21.72 -0.07
N ALA A 10 -0.50 -20.91 -0.60
CA ALA A 10 -1.86 -20.75 -0.08
C ALA A 10 -2.84 -20.63 -1.25
N ARG A 11 -4.02 -21.25 -1.09
CA ARG A 11 -5.10 -21.10 -2.06
C ARG A 11 -6.26 -20.35 -1.41
N LEU A 12 -6.64 -19.25 -2.01
CA LEU A 12 -7.73 -18.42 -1.53
C LEU A 12 -9.10 -19.00 -1.95
N ALA A 13 -10.15 -18.51 -1.30
CA ALA A 13 -11.53 -18.95 -1.56
C ALA A 13 -12.00 -18.67 -3.02
N ASP A 14 -11.40 -17.67 -3.69
CA ASP A 14 -11.67 -17.35 -5.09
C ASP A 14 -10.88 -18.23 -6.08
N GLY A 15 -10.12 -19.21 -5.57
CA GLY A 15 -9.30 -20.13 -6.36
C GLY A 15 -7.91 -19.60 -6.71
N SER A 16 -7.57 -18.36 -6.37
CA SER A 16 -6.23 -17.80 -6.58
C SER A 16 -5.19 -18.56 -5.75
N GLU A 17 -4.06 -18.87 -6.35
CA GLU A 17 -2.93 -19.52 -5.69
C GLU A 17 -1.82 -18.52 -5.45
N PHE A 18 -1.49 -18.31 -4.18
CA PHE A 18 -0.35 -17.52 -3.74
C PHE A 18 0.82 -18.43 -3.42
N VAL A 19 2.00 -18.11 -3.90
CA VAL A 19 3.23 -18.87 -3.69
C VAL A 19 4.33 -17.93 -3.24
N LEU A 20 4.86 -18.19 -2.04
CA LEU A 20 6.11 -17.60 -1.56
C LEU A 20 7.27 -18.46 -2.07
N ALA A 21 8.18 -17.87 -2.81
CA ALA A 21 9.35 -18.56 -3.33
C ALA A 21 10.63 -17.78 -3.05
N ARG A 22 11.74 -18.53 -2.89
CA ARG A 22 13.07 -18.00 -2.60
C ARG A 22 14.11 -18.52 -3.58
N HIS A 23 15.08 -17.66 -3.92
CA HIS A 23 16.30 -18.05 -4.63
C HIS A 23 17.45 -17.18 -4.08
N ASP A 24 18.43 -17.80 -3.43
CA ASP A 24 19.51 -17.13 -2.67
C ASP A 24 18.91 -16.13 -1.67
N ASP A 25 19.23 -14.84 -1.81
CA ASP A 25 18.70 -13.71 -1.05
C ASP A 25 17.40 -13.12 -1.64
N GLY A 26 17.00 -13.62 -2.82
CA GLY A 26 15.82 -13.16 -3.52
C GLY A 26 14.53 -13.81 -2.99
N TRP A 27 13.51 -12.99 -2.71
CA TRP A 27 12.17 -13.40 -2.36
C TRP A 27 11.16 -12.89 -3.39
N VAL A 28 10.20 -13.74 -3.76
CA VAL A 28 9.10 -13.35 -4.62
C VAL A 28 7.79 -13.91 -4.08
N ILE A 29 6.73 -13.14 -4.24
CA ILE A 29 5.36 -13.61 -4.12
C ILE A 29 4.78 -13.71 -5.52
N ARG A 30 4.20 -14.86 -5.83
CA ARG A 30 3.52 -15.14 -7.10
C ARG A 30 2.04 -15.34 -6.85
N VAL A 31 1.24 -14.93 -7.82
CA VAL A 31 -0.20 -15.22 -7.88
C VAL A 31 -0.49 -15.86 -9.22
N ASN A 32 -1.06 -17.06 -9.20
CA ASN A 32 -1.35 -17.84 -10.41
C ASN A 32 -0.14 -17.89 -11.37
N SER A 33 1.04 -18.25 -10.83
CA SER A 33 2.34 -18.34 -11.52
C SER A 33 2.96 -17.02 -12.02
N ARG A 34 2.31 -15.88 -11.83
CA ARG A 34 2.87 -14.54 -12.16
C ARG A 34 3.52 -13.92 -10.94
N ILE A 35 4.68 -13.31 -11.10
CA ILE A 35 5.30 -12.55 -10.02
C ILE A 35 4.42 -11.33 -9.73
N LEU A 36 3.98 -11.22 -8.50
CA LEU A 36 3.24 -10.06 -7.98
C LEU A 36 4.22 -9.03 -7.41
N MET A 37 5.17 -9.48 -6.58
CA MET A 37 6.16 -8.62 -5.93
C MET A 37 7.47 -9.34 -5.67
N SER A 38 8.56 -8.57 -5.48
CA SER A 38 9.91 -9.05 -5.24
C SER A 38 10.66 -8.09 -4.33
N ASN A 39 11.46 -8.63 -3.41
CA ASN A 39 12.34 -7.82 -2.55
C ASN A 39 13.45 -7.07 -3.28
N ARG A 40 13.55 -7.18 -4.58
CA ARG A 40 14.52 -6.45 -5.42
C ARG A 40 13.93 -5.18 -6.07
N MET A 41 12.65 -4.91 -5.87
CA MET A 41 11.96 -3.75 -6.43
C MET A 41 10.98 -3.21 -5.38
N HIS A 42 11.46 -2.35 -4.50
CA HIS A 42 10.68 -1.78 -3.38
C HIS A 42 10.86 -0.26 -3.21
N ASP A 43 11.82 0.36 -3.91
CA ASP A 43 12.16 1.78 -3.71
C ASP A 43 10.95 2.71 -3.96
N SER A 44 10.02 2.31 -4.84
CA SER A 44 8.79 3.08 -5.07
C SER A 44 7.74 2.94 -3.95
N GLU A 45 7.78 1.85 -3.19
CA GLU A 45 6.96 1.58 -2.02
C GLU A 45 7.46 2.44 -0.85
N GLU A 46 8.78 2.50 -0.65
CA GLU A 46 9.43 3.39 0.33
C GLU A 46 9.16 4.85 0.00
N ALA A 47 9.36 5.26 -1.27
CA ALA A 47 9.07 6.61 -1.72
C ALA A 47 7.60 7.01 -1.52
N LEU A 48 6.64 6.07 -1.63
CA LEU A 48 5.24 6.33 -1.32
C LEU A 48 5.08 6.78 0.13
N ALA A 49 5.70 6.06 1.07
CA ALA A 49 5.64 6.38 2.50
C ALA A 49 6.30 7.73 2.79
N GLU A 50 7.55 7.92 2.36
CA GLU A 50 8.31 9.16 2.58
C GLU A 50 7.54 10.40 2.10
N HIS A 51 7.06 10.37 0.86
CA HIS A 51 6.33 11.51 0.31
C HIS A 51 4.95 11.74 0.94
N ALA A 52 4.27 10.67 1.35
CA ALA A 52 2.98 10.77 2.02
C ALA A 52 3.10 11.38 3.42
N ILE A 53 4.06 10.91 4.21
CA ILE A 53 4.32 11.38 5.57
C ILE A 53 4.85 12.81 5.54
N ALA A 54 5.81 13.13 4.64
CA ALA A 54 6.34 14.49 4.50
C ALA A 54 5.29 15.54 4.09
N ARG A 55 4.17 15.12 3.45
CA ARG A 55 3.08 16.02 3.07
C ARG A 55 2.06 16.25 4.20
N ALA A 56 2.02 15.38 5.17
CA ALA A 56 1.14 15.51 6.34
C ALA A 56 1.83 16.32 7.45
N ASP A 57 1.03 17.01 8.26
CA ASP A 57 1.52 17.76 9.42
C ASP A 57 1.42 16.86 10.66
N ASP A 58 2.57 16.34 11.11
CA ASP A 58 2.72 15.47 12.29
C ASP A 58 1.68 14.32 12.39
N PRO A 59 1.67 13.38 11.43
CA PRO A 59 0.64 12.35 11.36
C PRO A 59 0.76 11.34 12.51
N ARG A 60 -0.35 11.15 13.24
CA ARG A 60 -0.45 10.23 14.39
C ARG A 60 -1.31 9.01 14.13
N ALA A 61 -2.11 9.02 13.09
CA ALA A 61 -2.98 7.92 12.70
C ALA A 61 -2.83 7.63 11.22
N VAL A 62 -2.11 6.55 10.88
CA VAL A 62 -1.79 6.18 9.51
C VAL A 62 -2.43 4.84 9.16
N LEU A 63 -3.04 4.75 7.97
CA LEU A 63 -3.52 3.49 7.40
C LEU A 63 -2.65 3.12 6.20
N VAL A 64 -2.09 1.92 6.22
CA VAL A 64 -1.42 1.28 5.09
C VAL A 64 -2.34 0.19 4.54
N GLY A 65 -2.79 0.34 3.31
CA GLY A 65 -3.54 -0.66 2.58
C GLY A 65 -2.61 -1.53 1.75
N GLY A 66 -2.56 -2.83 2.06
CA GLY A 66 -1.61 -3.80 1.54
C GLY A 66 -0.36 -3.91 2.42
N LEU A 67 -0.01 -5.14 2.79
CA LEU A 67 1.22 -5.44 3.53
C LEU A 67 2.35 -5.83 2.59
N GLY A 68 2.05 -6.69 1.64
CA GLY A 68 3.04 -7.20 0.70
C GLY A 68 4.27 -7.81 1.40
N LEU A 69 5.44 -7.31 1.05
CA LEU A 69 6.71 -7.68 1.69
C LEU A 69 7.08 -6.80 2.91
N GLY A 70 6.25 -5.81 3.25
CA GLY A 70 6.41 -4.96 4.43
C GLY A 70 7.16 -3.65 4.22
N TYR A 71 7.63 -3.34 3.01
CA TYR A 71 8.47 -2.15 2.74
C TYR A 71 7.72 -0.84 3.00
N THR A 72 6.51 -0.68 2.49
CA THR A 72 5.68 0.52 2.74
C THR A 72 5.41 0.70 4.24
N LEU A 73 5.07 -0.39 4.94
CA LEU A 73 4.82 -0.35 6.39
C LEU A 73 6.09 0.06 7.16
N ARG A 74 7.26 -0.52 6.83
CA ARG A 74 8.53 -0.17 7.48
C ARG A 74 8.86 1.30 7.28
N ALA A 75 8.80 1.78 6.03
CA ALA A 75 9.09 3.17 5.71
C ALA A 75 8.15 4.14 6.44
N VAL A 76 6.86 3.80 6.59
CA VAL A 76 5.94 4.61 7.41
C VAL A 76 6.38 4.63 8.87
N LEU A 77 6.72 3.48 9.45
CA LEU A 77 7.14 3.38 10.86
C LEU A 77 8.43 4.13 11.14
N ASP A 78 9.33 4.26 10.16
CA ASP A 78 10.57 5.02 10.29
C ASP A 78 10.36 6.53 10.31
N GLU A 79 9.29 7.02 9.68
CA GLU A 79 9.01 8.45 9.52
C GLU A 79 8.03 9.01 10.56
N VAL A 80 7.17 8.17 11.17
CA VAL A 80 6.17 8.65 12.14
C VAL A 80 6.71 8.67 13.57
N ALA A 81 6.12 9.52 14.41
CA ALA A 81 6.49 9.66 15.80
C ALA A 81 6.24 8.38 16.63
N GLU A 82 6.87 8.30 17.81
CA GLU A 82 6.81 7.14 18.72
C GLU A 82 5.40 6.83 19.25
N ASP A 83 4.54 7.84 19.35
CA ASP A 83 3.15 7.70 19.82
C ASP A 83 2.13 7.57 18.68
N ALA A 84 2.58 7.47 17.42
CA ALA A 84 1.70 7.25 16.28
C ALA A 84 1.13 5.82 16.30
N ILE A 85 -0.04 5.65 15.67
CA ILE A 85 -0.65 4.35 15.42
C ILE A 85 -0.66 4.11 13.90
N VAL A 86 0.00 3.04 13.48
CA VAL A 86 0.03 2.61 12.08
C VAL A 86 -0.82 1.35 11.93
N THR A 87 -1.94 1.47 11.26
CA THR A 87 -2.80 0.33 10.95
C THR A 87 -2.43 -0.19 9.56
N VAL A 88 -2.11 -1.48 9.43
CA VAL A 88 -1.95 -2.14 8.14
C VAL A 88 -3.13 -3.07 7.89
N ALA A 89 -3.81 -2.87 6.76
CA ALA A 89 -4.93 -3.72 6.32
C ALA A 89 -4.46 -4.63 5.18
N GLU A 90 -4.48 -5.95 5.42
CA GLU A 90 -4.07 -6.97 4.46
C GLU A 90 -5.22 -7.95 4.21
N LEU A 91 -5.55 -8.16 2.93
CA LEU A 91 -6.66 -9.02 2.53
C LEU A 91 -6.33 -10.51 2.72
N VAL A 92 -5.07 -10.89 2.55
CA VAL A 92 -4.59 -12.26 2.52
C VAL A 92 -3.93 -12.62 3.86
N PRO A 93 -4.60 -13.40 4.75
CA PRO A 93 -4.05 -13.73 6.06
C PRO A 93 -2.72 -14.47 5.99
N GLU A 94 -2.49 -15.24 4.92
CA GLU A 94 -1.24 -15.94 4.71
C GLU A 94 -0.06 -14.99 4.49
N LEU A 95 -0.27 -13.81 3.86
CA LEU A 95 0.78 -12.81 3.73
C LEU A 95 1.20 -12.26 5.09
N VAL A 96 0.27 -12.08 6.01
CA VAL A 96 0.58 -11.70 7.40
C VAL A 96 1.40 -12.80 8.08
N ALA A 97 0.98 -14.06 7.95
CA ALA A 97 1.71 -15.19 8.53
C ALA A 97 3.12 -15.34 7.93
N TRP A 98 3.27 -15.14 6.62
CA TRP A 98 4.58 -15.19 5.95
C TRP A 98 5.49 -14.03 6.37
N ASN A 99 4.95 -12.85 6.63
CA ASN A 99 5.72 -11.73 7.17
C ASN A 99 6.28 -12.08 8.55
N HIS A 100 5.47 -12.61 9.47
CA HIS A 100 5.98 -13.03 10.77
C HIS A 100 7.03 -14.14 10.68
N LYS A 101 6.84 -15.11 9.77
CA LYS A 101 7.66 -16.33 9.74
C LYS A 101 8.93 -16.22 8.88
N HIS A 102 8.85 -15.47 7.76
CA HIS A 102 9.89 -15.51 6.73
C HIS A 102 10.35 -14.13 6.25
N LEU A 103 9.41 -13.19 6.06
CA LEU A 103 9.66 -11.96 5.32
C LEU A 103 10.04 -10.79 6.23
N GLY A 104 9.67 -10.83 7.51
CA GLY A 104 9.93 -9.73 8.46
C GLY A 104 11.40 -9.33 8.51
N VAL A 105 12.33 -10.29 8.35
CA VAL A 105 13.76 -10.01 8.30
C VAL A 105 14.17 -9.06 7.15
N LEU A 106 13.36 -8.93 6.10
CA LEU A 106 13.66 -8.02 4.98
C LEU A 106 13.44 -6.54 5.34
N THR A 107 12.63 -6.29 6.35
CA THR A 107 12.12 -4.95 6.70
C THR A 107 12.15 -4.72 8.22
N ASP A 108 13.08 -5.39 8.92
CA ASP A 108 13.27 -5.27 10.37
C ASP A 108 11.96 -5.48 11.17
N HIS A 109 11.25 -6.57 10.84
CA HIS A 109 10.07 -7.07 11.56
C HIS A 109 9.00 -6.01 11.87
N PRO A 110 8.45 -5.29 10.88
CA PRO A 110 7.57 -4.15 11.10
C PRO A 110 6.24 -4.52 11.77
N LEU A 111 5.81 -5.79 11.70
CA LEU A 111 4.61 -6.26 12.39
C LEU A 111 4.79 -6.39 13.89
N ASP A 112 6.04 -6.46 14.38
CA ASP A 112 6.37 -6.55 15.81
C ASP A 112 6.55 -5.16 16.45
N ASP A 113 6.52 -4.08 15.63
CA ASP A 113 6.56 -2.70 16.15
C ASP A 113 5.31 -2.41 17.00
N PRO A 114 5.47 -1.88 18.23
CA PRO A 114 4.36 -1.61 19.13
C PRO A 114 3.33 -0.61 18.61
N ARG A 115 3.70 0.21 17.63
CA ARG A 115 2.80 1.16 16.95
C ARG A 115 1.96 0.48 15.87
N CYS A 116 2.36 -0.72 15.39
CA CYS A 116 1.66 -1.43 14.33
C CYS A 116 0.38 -2.11 14.83
N ARG A 117 -0.68 -2.02 14.03
CA ARG A 117 -1.96 -2.73 14.23
C ARG A 117 -2.34 -3.44 12.93
N VAL A 118 -2.43 -4.76 12.97
CA VAL A 118 -2.79 -5.57 11.80
C VAL A 118 -4.30 -5.77 11.75
N VAL A 119 -4.90 -5.48 10.60
CA VAL A 119 -6.29 -5.76 10.27
C VAL A 119 -6.33 -6.71 9.09
N VAL A 120 -6.71 -7.96 9.32
CA VAL A 120 -6.92 -8.93 8.23
C VAL A 120 -8.28 -8.67 7.60
N GLY A 121 -8.29 -8.20 6.34
CA GLY A 121 -9.51 -7.88 5.61
C GLY A 121 -9.32 -6.84 4.51
N ASP A 122 -10.42 -6.54 3.81
CA ASP A 122 -10.44 -5.54 2.74
C ASP A 122 -10.21 -4.12 3.30
N VAL A 123 -9.18 -3.45 2.79
CA VAL A 123 -8.85 -2.08 3.18
C VAL A 123 -10.01 -1.11 2.92
N PHE A 124 -10.80 -1.33 1.88
CA PHE A 124 -11.98 -0.51 1.61
C PHE A 124 -12.99 -0.58 2.76
N ASP A 125 -13.22 -1.75 3.34
CA ASP A 125 -14.14 -1.91 4.48
C ASP A 125 -13.58 -1.25 5.75
N THR A 126 -12.26 -1.29 5.94
CA THR A 126 -11.58 -0.56 7.03
C THR A 126 -11.76 0.94 6.86
N ILE A 127 -11.49 1.49 5.67
CA ILE A 127 -11.68 2.91 5.36
C ILE A 127 -13.13 3.34 5.60
N LYS A 128 -14.09 2.59 5.06
CA LYS A 128 -15.52 2.92 5.15
C LYS A 128 -16.04 3.00 6.59
N ARG A 129 -15.48 2.18 7.49
CA ARG A 129 -15.89 2.13 8.91
C ARG A 129 -15.18 3.16 9.79
N SER A 130 -14.25 3.94 9.25
CA SER A 130 -13.36 4.81 10.01
C SER A 130 -13.45 6.29 9.58
N PRO A 131 -14.62 6.95 9.70
CA PRO A 131 -14.75 8.34 9.30
C PRO A 131 -13.86 9.27 10.16
N ARG A 132 -13.12 10.17 9.50
CA ARG A 132 -12.19 11.14 10.14
C ARG A 132 -11.21 10.49 11.13
N ALA A 133 -10.73 9.29 10.79
CA ALA A 133 -9.85 8.52 11.67
C ALA A 133 -8.37 8.69 11.34
N PHE A 134 -8.03 8.99 10.08
CA PHE A 134 -6.64 8.94 9.61
C PHE A 134 -6.12 10.31 9.18
N ASP A 135 -4.85 10.56 9.53
CA ASP A 135 -4.08 11.68 9.01
C ASP A 135 -3.51 11.35 7.63
N VAL A 136 -3.10 10.08 7.44
CA VAL A 136 -2.59 9.58 6.16
C VAL A 136 -3.20 8.22 5.84
N ILE A 137 -3.59 8.04 4.59
CA ILE A 137 -3.98 6.75 4.01
C ILE A 137 -3.06 6.45 2.85
N LEU A 138 -2.30 5.36 2.91
CA LEU A 138 -1.48 4.87 1.81
C LEU A 138 -2.17 3.65 1.19
N LEU A 139 -2.35 3.65 -0.13
CA LEU A 139 -2.88 2.52 -0.88
C LEU A 139 -1.80 1.96 -1.78
N ASP A 140 -1.26 0.83 -1.34
CA ASP A 140 -0.25 0.04 -2.04
C ASP A 140 -0.81 -1.35 -2.33
N VAL A 141 -1.94 -1.39 -3.01
CA VAL A 141 -2.67 -2.63 -3.33
C VAL A 141 -2.75 -2.84 -4.83
N ASP A 142 -2.47 -4.05 -5.29
CA ASP A 142 -2.48 -4.47 -6.68
C ASP A 142 -1.60 -3.55 -7.58
N ASN A 143 -2.06 -3.31 -8.83
CA ASN A 143 -1.40 -2.39 -9.77
C ASN A 143 -1.95 -0.95 -9.69
N GLY A 144 -2.60 -0.60 -8.59
CA GLY A 144 -3.20 0.71 -8.37
C GLY A 144 -4.34 1.03 -9.36
N PRO A 145 -4.61 2.32 -9.59
CA PRO A 145 -5.73 2.77 -10.44
C PRO A 145 -5.65 2.32 -11.90
N GLN A 146 -4.51 1.87 -12.40
CA GLN A 146 -4.40 1.32 -13.75
C GLN A 146 -5.18 0.01 -13.93
N ALA A 147 -5.35 -0.77 -12.87
CA ALA A 147 -6.09 -2.03 -12.91
C ALA A 147 -7.62 -1.84 -12.78
N LEU A 148 -8.15 -0.64 -13.04
CA LEU A 148 -9.60 -0.30 -12.97
C LEU A 148 -10.51 -1.18 -13.84
N ALA A 149 -9.96 -1.97 -14.77
CA ALA A 149 -10.74 -2.95 -15.54
C ALA A 149 -11.23 -4.15 -14.69
N GLN A 150 -10.65 -4.37 -13.51
CA GLN A 150 -11.09 -5.42 -12.58
C GLN A 150 -12.14 -4.88 -11.61
N ALA A 151 -13.23 -5.61 -11.41
CA ALA A 151 -14.36 -5.17 -10.58
C ALA A 151 -13.96 -4.87 -9.11
N LYS A 152 -13.00 -5.64 -8.56
CA LYS A 152 -12.46 -5.40 -7.20
C LYS A 152 -11.79 -4.03 -7.09
N ASN A 153 -11.04 -3.60 -8.11
CA ASN A 153 -10.34 -2.32 -8.12
C ASN A 153 -11.27 -1.12 -8.34
N GLN A 154 -12.41 -1.30 -9.02
CA GLN A 154 -13.41 -0.25 -9.14
C GLN A 154 -14.01 0.16 -7.78
N ARG A 155 -14.09 -0.77 -6.83
CA ARG A 155 -14.58 -0.49 -5.48
C ARG A 155 -13.66 0.46 -4.73
N LEU A 156 -12.34 0.29 -4.84
CA LEU A 156 -11.34 1.09 -4.12
C LEU A 156 -10.96 2.37 -4.87
N TYR A 157 -10.68 2.28 -6.17
CA TYR A 157 -10.21 3.42 -6.99
C TYR A 157 -11.32 4.12 -7.79
N GLY A 158 -12.54 3.61 -7.73
CA GLY A 158 -13.73 4.25 -8.26
C GLY A 158 -14.28 5.34 -7.33
N ASP A 159 -15.42 5.93 -7.72
CA ASP A 159 -16.08 6.98 -6.94
C ASP A 159 -16.41 6.55 -5.49
N PRO A 160 -16.88 5.31 -5.24
CA PRO A 160 -17.11 4.86 -3.87
C PRO A 160 -15.85 4.87 -3.01
N GLY A 161 -14.71 4.42 -3.54
CA GLY A 161 -13.43 4.35 -2.84
C GLY A 161 -12.87 5.74 -2.55
N VAL A 162 -12.82 6.62 -3.56
CA VAL A 162 -12.33 8.00 -3.38
C VAL A 162 -13.19 8.74 -2.36
N ARG A 163 -14.51 8.59 -2.42
CA ARG A 163 -15.44 9.15 -1.42
C ARG A 163 -15.18 8.61 -0.02
N ALA A 164 -14.95 7.31 0.11
CA ALA A 164 -14.66 6.68 1.40
C ALA A 164 -13.32 7.18 1.97
N CYS A 165 -12.27 7.25 1.16
CA CYS A 165 -10.97 7.81 1.57
C CYS A 165 -11.12 9.27 2.02
N HIS A 166 -11.82 10.10 1.25
CA HIS A 166 -12.07 11.49 1.61
C HIS A 166 -12.81 11.61 2.95
N ALA A 167 -13.81 10.77 3.21
CA ALA A 167 -14.56 10.76 4.47
C ALA A 167 -13.75 10.23 5.66
N ALA A 168 -12.82 9.29 5.43
CA ALA A 168 -11.99 8.69 6.46
C ALA A 168 -10.78 9.55 6.88
N LEU A 169 -10.35 10.46 6.01
CA LEU A 169 -9.28 11.40 6.31
C LEU A 169 -9.78 12.52 7.24
N ARG A 170 -8.90 12.95 8.12
CA ARG A 170 -9.03 14.19 8.90
C ARG A 170 -8.86 15.42 8.00
N SER A 171 -9.09 16.60 8.55
CA SER A 171 -8.74 17.88 7.90
C SER A 171 -7.25 17.90 7.57
N ASN A 172 -6.86 18.38 6.39
CA ASN A 172 -5.49 18.36 5.86
C ASN A 172 -4.90 16.95 5.66
N GLY A 173 -5.66 15.89 5.85
CA GLY A 173 -5.18 14.52 5.70
C GLY A 173 -4.79 14.18 4.26
N VAL A 174 -3.89 13.22 4.10
CA VAL A 174 -3.27 12.84 2.82
C VAL A 174 -3.70 11.44 2.41
N LEU A 175 -4.21 11.31 1.18
CA LEU A 175 -4.35 10.04 0.47
C LEU A 175 -3.16 9.89 -0.47
N ALA A 176 -2.34 8.87 -0.26
CA ALA A 176 -1.24 8.49 -1.15
C ALA A 176 -1.58 7.17 -1.86
N VAL A 177 -1.41 7.14 -3.17
CA VAL A 177 -1.76 5.95 -3.97
C VAL A 177 -0.61 5.60 -4.89
N TRP A 178 -0.10 4.39 -4.75
CA TRP A 178 0.85 3.81 -5.68
C TRP A 178 0.17 3.35 -6.97
N SER A 179 0.83 3.53 -8.10
CA SER A 179 0.33 3.09 -9.41
C SER A 179 1.47 2.64 -10.31
N ALA A 180 1.28 1.53 -11.02
CA ALA A 180 2.23 1.01 -12.01
C ALA A 180 2.49 2.01 -13.17
N GLY A 181 1.65 3.01 -13.35
CA GLY A 181 1.84 4.04 -14.37
C GLY A 181 0.82 5.18 -14.28
N PRO A 182 0.91 6.17 -15.19
CA PRO A 182 0.08 7.36 -15.15
C PRO A 182 -1.40 7.05 -15.44
N ASN A 183 -2.30 7.74 -14.73
CA ASN A 183 -3.74 7.65 -14.94
C ASN A 183 -4.37 9.04 -14.80
N ALA A 184 -4.48 9.77 -15.90
CA ALA A 184 -5.04 11.12 -15.92
C ALA A 184 -6.53 11.16 -15.52
N ARG A 185 -7.28 10.06 -15.77
CA ARG A 185 -8.68 9.96 -15.35
C ARG A 185 -8.79 9.85 -13.82
N TYR A 186 -7.88 9.10 -13.19
CA TYR A 186 -7.85 8.98 -11.74
C TYR A 186 -7.44 10.30 -11.07
N HIS A 187 -6.44 10.99 -11.63
CA HIS A 187 -6.05 12.34 -11.20
C HIS A 187 -7.27 13.29 -11.17
N LYS A 188 -7.95 13.45 -12.33
CA LYS A 188 -9.16 14.29 -12.42
C LYS A 188 -10.28 13.86 -11.46
N LYS A 189 -10.39 12.57 -11.21
CA LYS A 189 -11.35 12.04 -10.24
C LYS A 189 -11.01 12.53 -8.83
N LEU A 190 -9.77 12.42 -8.38
CA LEU A 190 -9.35 12.92 -7.07
C LEU A 190 -9.65 14.41 -6.92
N GLU A 191 -9.30 15.23 -7.93
CA GLU A 191 -9.62 16.67 -7.95
C GLU A 191 -11.12 16.92 -7.85
N SER A 192 -11.96 16.14 -8.55
CA SER A 192 -13.43 16.27 -8.51
C SER A 192 -14.06 15.95 -7.15
N PHE A 193 -13.33 15.24 -6.28
CA PHE A 193 -13.71 14.98 -4.89
C PHE A 193 -13.12 16.01 -3.89
N GLY A 194 -12.47 17.08 -4.38
CA GLY A 194 -11.97 18.17 -3.55
C GLY A 194 -10.58 17.95 -2.98
N PHE A 195 -9.79 17.06 -3.57
CA PHE A 195 -8.39 16.91 -3.22
C PHE A 195 -7.51 17.90 -4.00
N ASP A 196 -6.47 18.44 -3.34
CA ASP A 196 -5.30 19.00 -3.99
C ASP A 196 -4.34 17.87 -4.35
N VAL A 197 -4.04 17.69 -5.65
CA VAL A 197 -3.37 16.48 -6.14
C VAL A 197 -2.02 16.79 -6.75
N GLN A 198 -0.97 16.20 -6.18
CA GLN A 198 0.36 16.14 -6.76
C GLN A 198 0.63 14.75 -7.35
N VAL A 199 1.24 14.70 -8.51
CA VAL A 199 1.62 13.43 -9.16
C VAL A 199 3.12 13.37 -9.32
N LEU A 200 3.74 12.35 -8.73
CA LEU A 200 5.17 12.12 -8.79
C LEU A 200 5.49 10.89 -9.65
N ARG A 201 6.62 10.93 -10.34
CA ARG A 201 7.20 9.78 -11.03
C ARG A 201 8.47 9.35 -10.32
N VAL A 202 8.44 8.19 -9.70
CA VAL A 202 9.55 7.63 -8.94
C VAL A 202 10.19 6.46 -9.65
N ALA A 203 11.44 6.17 -9.37
CA ALA A 203 12.09 4.97 -9.89
C ALA A 203 11.47 3.73 -9.24
N ALA A 204 11.23 2.67 -10.01
CA ALA A 204 10.82 1.39 -9.44
C ALA A 204 11.93 0.76 -8.58
N ARG A 205 13.17 1.09 -8.88
CA ARG A 205 14.40 0.73 -8.17
C ARG A 205 15.49 1.73 -8.53
N VAL A 206 16.41 2.05 -7.59
CA VAL A 206 17.60 2.87 -7.87
C VAL A 206 18.34 2.36 -9.11
N GLY A 207 18.64 3.25 -10.04
CA GLY A 207 19.31 2.93 -11.30
C GLY A 207 18.41 2.29 -12.38
N SER A 208 17.13 2.01 -12.10
CA SER A 208 16.17 1.52 -13.08
C SER A 208 15.64 2.65 -13.98
N ARG A 209 15.34 2.30 -15.25
CA ARG A 209 14.57 3.16 -16.15
C ARG A 209 13.06 3.04 -15.94
N ALA A 210 12.61 1.94 -15.30
CA ALA A 210 11.20 1.76 -14.96
C ALA A 210 10.76 2.82 -13.96
N ARG A 211 9.56 3.38 -14.19
CA ARG A 211 8.99 4.43 -13.33
C ARG A 211 7.59 4.01 -12.90
N HIS A 212 7.33 4.20 -11.61
CA HIS A 212 6.00 4.14 -11.04
C HIS A 212 5.46 5.55 -10.78
N VAL A 213 4.19 5.65 -10.50
CA VAL A 213 3.51 6.92 -10.27
C VAL A 213 2.91 6.92 -8.87
N LEU A 214 3.13 7.99 -8.13
CA LEU A 214 2.50 8.25 -6.86
C LEU A 214 1.50 9.39 -7.02
N PHE A 215 0.26 9.17 -6.61
CA PHE A 215 -0.74 10.21 -6.46
C PHE A 215 -0.78 10.62 -4.99
N LEU A 216 -0.44 11.87 -4.70
CA LEU A 216 -0.52 12.47 -3.37
C LEU A 216 -1.68 13.46 -3.38
N ALA A 217 -2.76 13.10 -2.72
CA ALA A 217 -4.00 13.84 -2.73
C ALA A 217 -4.31 14.36 -1.32
N GLN A 218 -4.20 15.65 -1.10
CA GLN A 218 -4.45 16.28 0.18
C GLN A 218 -5.88 16.78 0.27
N ARG A 219 -6.57 16.41 1.35
CA ARG A 219 -7.90 16.92 1.66
C ARG A 219 -7.79 18.38 2.10
N ALA A 220 -8.62 19.25 1.53
CA ALA A 220 -8.69 20.63 1.97
C ALA A 220 -9.02 20.76 3.46
N PRO A 221 -8.54 21.85 4.13
CA PRO A 221 -8.97 22.16 5.48
C PRO A 221 -10.50 22.23 5.55
N THR A 222 -11.06 21.67 6.60
CA THR A 222 -12.49 21.89 6.93
C THR A 222 -12.56 22.78 8.15
N ASP A 223 -13.26 23.89 8.01
CA ASP A 223 -13.58 24.81 9.11
C ASP A 223 -14.30 24.10 10.26
#